data_3022a4dd0ece5b6cf7ba7a0c1e23580c
#
_entry.id   3022a4dd0ece5b6cf7ba7a0c1e23580c
#
_cell.length_a   1.000
_cell.length_b   1.000
_cell.length_c   1.000
_cell.angle_alpha   90.00
_cell.angle_beta   90.00
_cell.angle_gamma   90.00
#
_symmetry.space_group_name_H-M   'P 1'
#
loop_
_entity.id
_entity.type
_entity.pdbx_description
1 polymer ?
#
loop_
_entity_poly.entity_id
_entity_poly.type
_entity_poly.pdbx_seq_one_letter_code
_entity_poly.pdbx_strand_id
1 'polypeptide(L)'
;MTGPTAEGHVRAHVLDVSSYQPHPVWPQVKASAPKPLVAVWVKCSQGVSYRNPYRAEQVSGARRVGLAVGGYHFAEPGTGSGVTQADFFLSSLPKACDVQPMLDLEWNEHRLPGPGLQTWIHAYCERVYRKLGRRPLIYCSPAWWGENVLHPAGLSPEMISDRNRNVAGDFCSDSKGVRHGCRRR
;
A
#
# COMPACT_ATOMS: atom_id res chain seq x y z
N MET A 1 43.56 14.51 4.59
CA MET A 1 42.17 14.89 4.35
C MET A 1 41.39 13.58 4.16
N THR A 2 40.73 13.12 5.21
CA THR A 2 39.89 11.92 5.18
C THR A 2 38.50 12.33 4.68
N GLY A 3 38.12 11.84 3.51
CA GLY A 3 36.78 12.06 2.95
C GLY A 3 35.68 11.48 3.82
N PRO A 4 34.43 11.92 3.69
CA PRO A 4 33.35 11.43 4.51
C PRO A 4 33.11 9.95 4.24
N THR A 5 33.11 9.15 5.30
CA THR A 5 32.70 7.75 5.30
C THR A 5 31.26 7.67 4.84
N ALA A 6 31.00 6.85 3.83
CA ALA A 6 29.63 6.57 3.37
C ALA A 6 28.83 6.04 4.56
N GLU A 7 27.86 6.83 5.03
CA GLU A 7 26.89 6.38 6.02
C GLU A 7 26.14 5.18 5.44
N GLY A 8 26.33 4.02 6.05
CA GLY A 8 25.65 2.81 5.65
C GLY A 8 24.15 2.97 5.82
N HIS A 9 23.41 3.11 4.73
CA HIS A 9 21.96 3.14 4.75
C HIS A 9 21.43 1.80 5.27
N VAL A 10 21.01 1.77 6.52
CA VAL A 10 20.35 0.61 7.09
C VAL A 10 18.99 0.47 6.37
N ARG A 11 18.88 -0.54 5.51
CA ARG A 11 17.60 -0.87 4.85
C ARG A 11 16.64 -1.40 5.91
N ALA A 12 15.64 -0.62 6.24
CA ALA A 12 14.57 -1.02 7.13
C ALA A 12 13.58 -1.94 6.39
N HIS A 13 13.04 -2.94 7.10
CA HIS A 13 11.97 -3.78 6.59
C HIS A 13 10.62 -3.22 6.98
N VAL A 14 9.67 -3.44 6.10
CA VAL A 14 8.24 -3.26 6.35
C VAL A 14 7.52 -4.56 6.06
N LEU A 15 6.41 -4.80 6.72
CA LEU A 15 5.60 -6.00 6.60
C LEU A 15 4.17 -5.61 6.30
N ASP A 16 3.44 -6.47 5.63
CA ASP A 16 1.98 -6.41 5.59
C ASP A 16 1.37 -7.68 6.18
N VAL A 17 0.19 -7.54 6.78
CA VAL A 17 -0.59 -8.64 7.35
C VAL A 17 -2.06 -8.48 6.99
N SER A 18 -2.73 -9.61 6.90
CA SER A 18 -4.16 -9.70 6.60
C SER A 18 -4.87 -10.68 7.55
N SER A 19 -6.09 -11.06 7.22
CA SER A 19 -6.80 -12.14 7.93
C SER A 19 -6.15 -13.52 7.78
N TYR A 20 -5.22 -13.68 6.83
CA TYR A 20 -4.43 -14.91 6.71
C TYR A 20 -3.39 -15.07 7.82
N GLN A 21 -3.06 -13.97 8.52
CA GLN A 21 -2.24 -13.95 9.72
C GLN A 21 -3.10 -13.42 10.89
N PRO A 22 -4.08 -14.20 11.41
CA PRO A 22 -5.08 -13.69 12.33
C PRO A 22 -4.49 -13.19 13.65
N HIS A 23 -3.52 -13.92 14.20
CA HIS A 23 -2.93 -13.69 15.52
C HIS A 23 -1.40 -13.68 15.47
N PRO A 24 -0.75 -12.63 14.91
CA PRO A 24 0.71 -12.59 14.82
C PRO A 24 1.33 -12.51 16.23
N VAL A 25 2.32 -13.34 16.48
CA VAL A 25 3.13 -13.24 17.71
C VAL A 25 4.18 -12.15 17.48
N TRP A 26 3.79 -10.91 17.63
CA TRP A 26 4.56 -9.73 17.25
C TRP A 26 6.00 -9.67 17.77
N PRO A 27 6.32 -10.07 19.03
CA PRO A 27 7.69 -10.14 19.48
C PRO A 27 8.55 -11.09 18.62
N GLN A 28 8.00 -12.25 18.25
CA GLN A 28 8.69 -13.21 17.41
C GLN A 28 8.83 -12.69 15.97
N VAL A 29 7.76 -12.12 15.41
CA VAL A 29 7.79 -11.51 14.06
C VAL A 29 8.89 -10.44 13.98
N LYS A 30 8.99 -9.58 14.98
CA LYS A 30 10.02 -8.54 15.01
C LYS A 30 11.43 -9.11 15.20
N ALA A 31 11.60 -10.12 16.05
CA ALA A 31 12.89 -10.75 16.31
C ALA A 31 13.42 -11.58 15.14
N SER A 32 12.53 -12.21 14.38
CA SER A 32 12.90 -13.07 13.23
C SER A 32 13.14 -12.29 11.94
N ALA A 33 12.86 -11.01 11.91
CA ALA A 33 13.07 -10.20 10.71
C ALA A 33 14.57 -10.09 10.40
N PRO A 34 15.02 -10.37 9.15
CA PRO A 34 16.44 -10.38 8.78
C PRO A 34 17.09 -8.99 8.81
N LYS A 35 16.28 -7.94 8.95
CA LYS A 35 16.68 -6.54 9.13
C LYS A 35 15.69 -5.86 10.06
N PRO A 36 16.01 -4.68 10.62
CA PRO A 36 15.11 -3.98 11.52
C PRO A 36 13.72 -3.77 10.91
N LEU A 37 12.70 -4.40 11.48
CA LEU A 37 11.31 -4.20 11.13
C LEU A 37 10.82 -2.91 11.79
N VAL A 38 10.38 -1.95 10.98
CA VAL A 38 10.03 -0.59 11.46
C VAL A 38 8.55 -0.27 11.33
N ALA A 39 7.86 -0.90 10.39
CA ALA A 39 6.44 -0.62 10.15
C ALA A 39 5.70 -1.85 9.65
N VAL A 40 4.37 -1.81 9.78
CA VAL A 40 3.46 -2.81 9.24
C VAL A 40 2.24 -2.14 8.61
N TRP A 41 1.80 -2.66 7.45
CA TRP A 41 0.50 -2.38 6.90
C TRP A 41 -0.47 -3.50 7.24
N VAL A 42 -1.59 -3.14 7.86
CA VAL A 42 -2.66 -4.08 8.21
C VAL A 42 -3.77 -3.98 7.19
N LYS A 43 -4.20 -5.10 6.60
CA LYS A 43 -5.39 -5.12 5.75
C LYS A 43 -6.58 -4.59 6.54
N CYS A 44 -7.18 -3.52 6.09
CA CYS A 44 -8.34 -2.94 6.74
C CYS A 44 -9.65 -3.40 6.08
N SER A 45 -9.65 -3.42 4.75
CA SER A 45 -10.83 -3.74 3.95
C SER A 45 -10.48 -4.27 2.57
N GLN A 46 -11.49 -4.79 1.88
CA GLN A 46 -11.42 -5.24 0.49
C GLN A 46 -12.76 -4.99 -0.18
N GLY A 47 -12.72 -4.53 -1.44
CA GLY A 47 -13.92 -4.22 -2.20
C GLY A 47 -14.84 -3.25 -1.45
N VAL A 48 -16.14 -3.51 -1.48
CA VAL A 48 -17.16 -2.66 -0.84
C VAL A 48 -17.75 -3.25 0.45
N SER A 49 -17.39 -4.49 0.83
CA SER A 49 -18.09 -5.20 1.90
C SER A 49 -17.19 -5.89 2.92
N TYR A 50 -15.99 -6.33 2.53
CA TYR A 50 -15.14 -7.08 3.43
C TYR A 50 -14.31 -6.18 4.36
N ARG A 51 -14.37 -6.45 5.66
CA ARG A 51 -13.50 -5.87 6.68
C ARG A 51 -12.69 -6.98 7.35
N ASN A 52 -11.39 -6.75 7.53
CA ASN A 52 -10.55 -7.68 8.27
C ASN A 52 -11.00 -7.73 9.75
N PRO A 53 -11.50 -8.87 10.23
CA PRO A 53 -11.98 -8.99 11.62
C PRO A 53 -10.87 -8.86 12.65
N TYR A 54 -9.64 -9.20 12.30
CA TYR A 54 -8.47 -9.21 13.21
C TYR A 54 -7.72 -7.86 13.23
N ARG A 55 -8.14 -6.89 12.41
CA ARG A 55 -7.40 -5.64 12.22
C ARG A 55 -7.11 -4.89 13.53
N ALA A 56 -8.07 -4.84 14.46
CA ALA A 56 -7.90 -4.11 15.71
C ALA A 56 -6.82 -4.77 16.60
N GLU A 57 -6.82 -6.11 16.68
CA GLU A 57 -5.82 -6.88 17.41
C GLU A 57 -4.43 -6.74 16.75
N GLN A 58 -4.37 -6.86 15.43
CA GLN A 58 -3.13 -6.72 14.67
C GLN A 58 -2.50 -5.34 14.87
N VAL A 59 -3.30 -4.28 14.76
CA VAL A 59 -2.84 -2.89 14.99
C VAL A 59 -2.33 -2.71 16.42
N SER A 60 -3.10 -3.12 17.41
CA SER A 60 -2.71 -2.96 18.81
C SER A 60 -1.47 -3.77 19.17
N GLY A 61 -1.38 -4.99 18.64
CA GLY A 61 -0.23 -5.88 18.83
C GLY A 61 1.06 -5.33 18.23
N ALA A 62 1.00 -4.86 16.99
CA ALA A 62 2.14 -4.24 16.31
C ALA A 62 2.67 -3.00 17.06
N ARG A 63 1.76 -2.14 17.53
CA ARG A 63 2.14 -0.95 18.32
C ARG A 63 2.79 -1.29 19.64
N ARG A 64 2.34 -2.36 20.33
CA ARG A 64 2.97 -2.78 21.58
C ARG A 64 4.44 -3.16 21.44
N VAL A 65 4.87 -3.58 20.27
CA VAL A 65 6.29 -3.87 19.99
C VAL A 65 7.02 -2.70 19.29
N GLY A 66 6.38 -1.53 19.25
CA GLY A 66 7.00 -0.30 18.71
C GLY A 66 7.08 -0.26 17.18
N LEU A 67 6.18 -0.94 16.46
CA LEU A 67 6.06 -0.80 15.01
C LEU A 67 5.14 0.37 14.66
N ALA A 68 5.54 1.16 13.66
CA ALA A 68 4.65 2.12 13.04
C ALA A 68 3.57 1.37 12.23
N VAL A 69 2.33 1.82 12.30
CA VAL A 69 1.20 1.10 11.69
C VAL A 69 0.52 1.94 10.62
N GLY A 70 0.31 1.33 9.45
CA GLY A 70 -0.57 1.80 8.39
C GLY A 70 -1.72 0.83 8.13
N GLY A 71 -2.72 1.30 7.38
CA GLY A 71 -3.78 0.44 6.87
C GLY A 71 -3.70 0.32 5.36
N TYR A 72 -4.12 -0.83 4.83
CA TYR A 72 -4.28 -0.98 3.38
C TYR A 72 -5.67 -1.49 3.00
N HIS A 73 -6.03 -1.18 1.77
CA HIS A 73 -7.25 -1.63 1.10
C HIS A 73 -6.89 -2.51 -0.08
N PHE A 74 -7.43 -3.71 -0.14
CA PHE A 74 -7.34 -4.54 -1.31
C PHE A 74 -8.43 -4.12 -2.30
N ALA A 75 -8.00 -3.61 -3.44
CA ALA A 75 -8.90 -3.08 -4.45
C ALA A 75 -9.62 -4.19 -5.23
N GLU A 76 -10.90 -3.96 -5.50
CA GLU A 76 -11.71 -4.75 -6.43
C GLU A 76 -12.36 -3.82 -7.45
N PRO A 77 -11.58 -3.29 -8.42
CA PRO A 77 -12.13 -2.44 -9.47
C PRO A 77 -13.29 -3.14 -10.19
N GLY A 78 -14.41 -2.42 -10.38
CA GLY A 78 -15.63 -2.99 -10.99
C GLY A 78 -16.68 -3.48 -10.00
N THR A 79 -16.36 -3.72 -8.72
CA THR A 79 -17.35 -4.02 -7.66
C THR A 79 -17.92 -2.78 -7.00
N GLY A 80 -17.61 -1.60 -7.53
CA GLY A 80 -18.04 -0.31 -7.05
C GLY A 80 -17.09 0.79 -7.52
N SER A 81 -17.48 2.05 -7.37
CA SER A 81 -16.62 3.15 -7.77
C SER A 81 -15.38 3.26 -6.88
N GLY A 82 -14.33 3.90 -7.38
CA GLY A 82 -13.15 4.22 -6.56
C GLY A 82 -13.51 5.03 -5.31
N VAL A 83 -14.47 5.94 -5.43
CA VAL A 83 -14.98 6.72 -4.28
C VAL A 83 -15.65 5.84 -3.24
N THR A 84 -16.50 4.90 -3.68
CA THR A 84 -17.21 4.00 -2.75
C THR A 84 -16.23 3.12 -1.97
N GLN A 85 -15.23 2.55 -2.66
CA GLN A 85 -14.21 1.73 -2.01
C GLN A 85 -13.30 2.56 -1.11
N ALA A 86 -12.97 3.79 -1.50
CA ALA A 86 -12.24 4.71 -0.63
C ALA A 86 -12.99 5.05 0.65
N ASP A 87 -14.29 5.34 0.57
CA ASP A 87 -15.11 5.62 1.75
C ASP A 87 -15.21 4.40 2.68
N PHE A 88 -15.36 3.21 2.10
CA PHE A 88 -15.37 1.97 2.86
C PHE A 88 -14.03 1.72 3.56
N PHE A 89 -12.92 1.95 2.87
CA PHE A 89 -11.57 1.88 3.45
C PHE A 89 -11.39 2.88 4.58
N LEU A 90 -11.73 4.15 4.36
CA LEU A 90 -11.61 5.22 5.35
C LEU A 90 -12.39 4.92 6.63
N SER A 91 -13.58 4.33 6.49
CA SER A 91 -14.38 3.87 7.64
C SER A 91 -13.80 2.66 8.36
N SER A 92 -12.82 2.00 7.75
CA SER A 92 -12.14 0.80 8.26
C SER A 92 -10.75 1.10 8.81
N LEU A 93 -10.20 2.29 8.55
CA LEU A 93 -8.86 2.67 9.01
C LEU A 93 -8.78 2.73 10.55
N PRO A 94 -7.63 2.41 11.14
CA PRO A 94 -7.32 2.78 12.51
C PRO A 94 -7.45 4.29 12.71
N LYS A 95 -7.91 4.72 13.88
CA LYS A 95 -8.08 6.16 14.20
C LYS A 95 -6.79 6.98 14.00
N ALA A 96 -5.64 6.37 14.20
CA ALA A 96 -4.34 6.96 13.90
C ALA A 96 -3.55 6.00 13.01
N CYS A 97 -3.06 6.48 11.88
CA CYS A 97 -2.11 5.77 11.03
C CYS A 97 -0.77 6.50 11.12
N ASP A 98 0.26 5.76 11.54
CA ASP A 98 1.61 6.29 11.73
C ASP A 98 2.31 6.44 10.38
N VAL A 99 2.00 5.56 9.44
CA VAL A 99 2.50 5.58 8.07
C VAL A 99 1.38 5.81 7.06
N GLN A 100 1.76 6.14 5.83
CA GLN A 100 0.83 6.44 4.75
C GLN A 100 -0.10 5.25 4.45
N PRO A 101 -1.41 5.46 4.24
CA PRO A 101 -2.32 4.38 3.84
C PRO A 101 -1.92 3.82 2.47
N MET A 102 -2.32 2.59 2.16
CA MET A 102 -1.95 1.94 0.92
C MET A 102 -3.18 1.40 0.19
N LEU A 103 -3.17 1.54 -1.12
CA LEU A 103 -4.08 0.88 -2.06
C LEU A 103 -3.33 -0.29 -2.68
N ASP A 104 -3.85 -1.48 -2.49
CA ASP A 104 -3.32 -2.74 -3.03
C ASP A 104 -4.08 -3.10 -4.30
N LEU A 105 -3.39 -3.03 -5.44
CA LEU A 105 -3.92 -3.24 -6.78
C LEU A 105 -3.28 -4.47 -7.41
N GLU A 106 -3.90 -5.64 -7.18
CA GLU A 106 -3.42 -6.91 -7.72
C GLU A 106 -4.53 -7.68 -8.45
N TRP A 107 -5.74 -7.12 -8.50
CA TRP A 107 -6.92 -7.79 -9.00
C TRP A 107 -7.72 -6.90 -9.95
N ASN A 108 -8.13 -7.41 -11.10
CA ASN A 108 -8.97 -6.74 -12.08
C ASN A 108 -9.82 -7.77 -12.85
N GLU A 109 -10.45 -8.72 -12.15
CA GLU A 109 -11.25 -9.79 -12.80
C GLU A 109 -12.47 -9.25 -13.53
N HIS A 110 -13.03 -8.12 -13.09
CA HIS A 110 -14.09 -7.43 -13.81
C HIS A 110 -13.60 -6.68 -15.05
N ARG A 111 -12.29 -6.76 -15.34
CA ARG A 111 -11.63 -6.26 -16.54
C ARG A 111 -12.06 -4.85 -16.92
N LEU A 112 -11.99 -3.92 -15.96
CA LEU A 112 -12.10 -2.53 -16.32
C LEU A 112 -11.01 -2.21 -17.34
N PRO A 113 -11.38 -1.62 -18.50
CA PRO A 113 -10.38 -1.22 -19.49
C PRO A 113 -9.44 -0.18 -18.89
N GLY A 114 -8.19 -0.12 -19.39
CA GLY A 114 -7.13 0.75 -18.85
C GLY A 114 -7.58 2.17 -18.49
N PRO A 115 -8.25 2.93 -19.38
CA PRO A 115 -8.75 4.26 -19.06
C PRO A 115 -9.80 4.28 -17.93
N GLY A 116 -10.67 3.28 -17.88
CA GLY A 116 -11.65 3.11 -16.81
C GLY A 116 -10.99 2.81 -15.48
N LEU A 117 -9.99 1.93 -15.49
CA LEU A 117 -9.21 1.59 -14.30
C LEU A 117 -8.39 2.80 -13.79
N GLN A 118 -7.79 3.57 -14.67
CA GLN A 118 -7.09 4.81 -14.31
C GLN A 118 -8.03 5.83 -13.66
N THR A 119 -9.22 6.01 -14.23
CA THR A 119 -10.26 6.89 -13.66
C THR A 119 -10.67 6.40 -12.27
N TRP A 120 -10.82 5.09 -12.09
CA TRP A 120 -11.16 4.47 -10.82
C TRP A 120 -10.06 4.71 -9.77
N ILE A 121 -8.79 4.45 -10.13
CA ILE A 121 -7.62 4.67 -9.25
C ILE A 121 -7.55 6.14 -8.83
N HIS A 122 -7.67 7.05 -9.81
CA HIS A 122 -7.64 8.49 -9.53
C HIS A 122 -8.75 8.91 -8.56
N ALA A 123 -9.99 8.45 -8.79
CA ALA A 123 -11.12 8.77 -7.93
C ALA A 123 -10.92 8.25 -6.48
N TYR A 124 -10.36 7.04 -6.33
CA TYR A 124 -9.99 6.49 -5.03
C TYR A 124 -8.93 7.34 -4.32
N CYS A 125 -7.82 7.62 -5.00
CA CYS A 125 -6.71 8.39 -4.43
C CYS A 125 -7.11 9.80 -4.04
N GLU A 126 -7.90 10.49 -4.88
CA GLU A 126 -8.43 11.82 -4.59
C GLU A 126 -9.38 11.80 -3.39
N ARG A 127 -10.23 10.78 -3.28
CA ARG A 127 -11.13 10.66 -2.13
C ARG A 127 -10.37 10.47 -0.83
N VAL A 128 -9.34 9.60 -0.81
CA VAL A 128 -8.47 9.40 0.36
C VAL A 128 -7.73 10.70 0.69
N TYR A 129 -7.15 11.37 -0.31
CA TYR A 129 -6.45 12.63 -0.13
C TYR A 129 -7.33 13.72 0.50
N ARG A 130 -8.55 13.89 -0.01
CA ARG A 130 -9.49 14.89 0.53
C ARG A 130 -9.87 14.63 1.98
N LYS A 131 -9.83 13.38 2.45
CA LYS A 131 -10.19 13.01 3.82
C LYS A 131 -9.00 13.03 4.78
N LEU A 132 -7.81 12.69 4.32
CA LEU A 132 -6.63 12.51 5.18
C LEU A 132 -5.54 13.57 4.97
N GLY A 133 -5.65 14.42 3.95
CA GLY A 133 -4.62 15.38 3.57
C GLY A 133 -3.36 14.74 2.96
N ARG A 134 -3.35 13.42 2.76
CA ARG A 134 -2.23 12.67 2.18
C ARG A 134 -2.75 11.59 1.23
N ARG A 135 -2.03 11.37 0.11
CA ARG A 135 -2.39 10.36 -0.88
C ARG A 135 -2.01 8.97 -0.37
N PRO A 136 -2.76 7.92 -0.74
CA PRO A 136 -2.33 6.56 -0.46
C PRO A 136 -1.10 6.20 -1.31
N LEU A 137 -0.26 5.30 -0.79
CA LEU A 137 0.68 4.54 -1.63
C LEU A 137 -0.12 3.60 -2.53
N ILE A 138 0.38 3.33 -3.73
CA ILE A 138 -0.16 2.27 -4.59
C ILE A 138 0.84 1.12 -4.58
N TYR A 139 0.34 -0.06 -4.24
CA TYR A 139 1.06 -1.31 -4.40
C TYR A 139 0.48 -2.10 -5.57
N CYS A 140 1.35 -2.54 -6.44
CA CYS A 140 1.07 -3.49 -7.52
C CYS A 140 2.37 -4.07 -8.06
N SER A 141 2.32 -5.20 -8.77
CA SER A 141 3.48 -5.66 -9.52
C SER A 141 3.67 -4.83 -10.80
N PRO A 142 4.91 -4.61 -11.28
CA PRO A 142 5.15 -3.92 -12.55
C PRO A 142 4.45 -4.59 -13.73
N ALA A 143 4.41 -5.93 -13.78
CA ALA A 143 3.72 -6.68 -14.82
C ALA A 143 2.21 -6.38 -14.80
N TRP A 144 1.59 -6.47 -13.62
CA TRP A 144 0.15 -6.18 -13.47
C TRP A 144 -0.18 -4.74 -13.90
N TRP A 145 0.66 -3.77 -13.52
CA TRP A 145 0.49 -2.38 -13.91
C TRP A 145 0.58 -2.20 -15.43
N GLY A 146 1.59 -2.81 -16.07
CA GLY A 146 1.76 -2.80 -17.51
C GLY A 146 0.53 -3.36 -18.23
N GLU A 147 0.06 -4.53 -17.79
CA GLU A 147 -1.04 -5.24 -18.43
C GLU A 147 -2.40 -4.56 -18.26
N ASN A 148 -2.67 -3.98 -17.09
CA ASN A 148 -4.01 -3.49 -16.74
C ASN A 148 -4.16 -1.97 -16.86
N VAL A 149 -3.10 -1.21 -16.61
CA VAL A 149 -3.17 0.25 -16.52
C VAL A 149 -2.59 0.91 -17.75
N LEU A 150 -1.48 0.41 -18.29
CA LEU A 150 -0.78 1.03 -19.44
C LEU A 150 -1.22 0.50 -20.80
N HIS A 151 -1.90 -0.64 -20.91
CA HIS A 151 -2.31 -1.24 -22.18
C HIS A 151 -3.65 -0.71 -22.69
N PRO A 152 -3.83 -0.54 -24.00
CA PRO A 152 -3.29 0.46 -24.90
C PRO A 152 -4.37 1.40 -25.39
N ALA A 153 -4.56 2.51 -24.78
CA ALA A 153 -5.25 3.63 -25.39
C ALA A 153 -4.72 4.97 -24.85
N GLY A 154 -3.46 5.25 -25.13
CA GLY A 154 -3.03 6.62 -25.33
C GLY A 154 -2.78 7.50 -24.12
N LEU A 155 -2.56 6.95 -22.92
CA LEU A 155 -2.02 7.76 -21.83
C LEU A 155 -0.54 7.47 -21.68
N SER A 156 0.30 8.46 -22.05
CA SER A 156 1.72 8.40 -21.78
C SER A 156 1.99 8.45 -20.26
N PRO A 157 3.09 7.87 -19.78
CA PRO A 157 3.51 7.98 -18.39
C PRO A 157 3.54 9.42 -17.85
N GLU A 158 3.66 10.40 -18.73
CA GLU A 158 3.71 11.84 -18.43
C GLU A 158 2.39 12.39 -17.91
N MET A 159 1.25 11.87 -18.36
CA MET A 159 -0.07 12.33 -17.89
C MET A 159 -0.39 11.86 -16.46
N ILE A 160 0.25 10.80 -16.01
CA ILE A 160 0.18 10.32 -14.62
C ILE A 160 1.25 11.03 -13.77
N SER A 161 2.32 11.53 -14.39
CA SER A 161 3.56 11.94 -13.74
C SER A 161 3.51 13.28 -13.03
N ASP A 162 2.75 14.26 -13.49
CA ASP A 162 2.90 15.64 -12.95
C ASP A 162 2.20 15.88 -11.62
N ARG A 163 1.26 15.01 -11.22
CA ARG A 163 0.62 15.10 -9.89
C ARG A 163 0.87 13.89 -8.98
N ASN A 164 1.45 12.80 -9.50
CA ASN A 164 1.64 11.54 -8.79
C ASN A 164 3.08 11.00 -8.84
N ARG A 165 4.10 11.83 -9.07
CA ARG A 165 5.51 11.38 -9.16
C ARG A 165 6.03 10.60 -7.96
N ASN A 166 5.29 10.54 -6.87
CA ASN A 166 5.69 9.82 -5.67
C ASN A 166 4.92 8.51 -5.44
N VAL A 167 4.11 8.03 -6.40
CA VAL A 167 3.18 6.93 -6.13
C VAL A 167 3.63 5.59 -6.73
N ALA A 168 4.44 5.59 -7.77
CA ALA A 168 4.90 4.35 -8.43
C ALA A 168 6.41 4.10 -8.30
N GLY A 169 7.15 4.92 -7.55
CA GLY A 169 8.61 4.99 -7.65
C GLY A 169 9.40 4.13 -6.67
N ASP A 170 8.84 3.72 -5.55
CA ASP A 170 9.70 3.31 -4.43
C ASP A 170 9.42 1.94 -3.78
N PHE A 171 8.60 1.09 -4.38
CA PHE A 171 8.40 -0.26 -3.84
C PHE A 171 8.69 -1.34 -4.88
N CYS A 172 9.84 -1.95 -4.78
CA CYS A 172 10.20 -3.17 -5.50
C CYS A 172 9.98 -4.36 -4.59
N SER A 173 9.08 -5.28 -4.94
CA SER A 173 8.99 -6.58 -4.28
C SER A 173 10.02 -7.53 -4.87
N ASP A 174 10.72 -8.29 -4.04
CA ASP A 174 11.49 -9.42 -4.54
C ASP A 174 10.57 -10.65 -4.75
N SER A 175 11.11 -11.65 -5.43
CA SER A 175 10.41 -12.91 -5.75
C SER A 175 10.01 -13.75 -4.52
N LYS A 176 10.20 -13.22 -3.30
CA LYS A 176 9.86 -13.86 -2.01
C LYS A 176 8.82 -13.07 -1.20
N GLY A 177 8.19 -12.06 -1.82
CA GLY A 177 7.12 -11.29 -1.17
C GLY A 177 7.58 -10.29 -0.11
N VAL A 178 8.87 -10.00 -0.02
CA VAL A 178 9.44 -9.01 0.89
C VAL A 178 9.58 -7.67 0.16
N ARG A 179 8.97 -6.63 0.66
CA ARG A 179 8.88 -5.30 0.03
C ARG A 179 9.95 -4.37 0.57
N HIS A 180 10.73 -3.77 -0.32
CA HIS A 180 11.79 -2.84 0.01
C HIS A 180 11.44 -1.44 -0.48
N GLY A 181 11.48 -0.45 0.42
CA GLY A 181 11.40 0.96 0.04
C GLY A 181 12.67 1.37 -0.71
N CYS A 182 12.54 1.81 -1.95
CA CYS A 182 13.64 2.30 -2.78
C CYS A 182 13.44 3.79 -3.04
N ARG A 183 14.27 4.65 -2.43
CA ARG A 183 14.36 6.06 -2.85
C ARG A 183 15.28 6.13 -4.07
N ARG A 184 14.78 6.69 -5.17
CA ARG A 184 15.66 7.27 -6.20
C ARG A 184 15.84 8.75 -5.93
N ARG A 185 17.08 9.18 -6.12
CA ARG A 185 17.44 10.60 -6.17
C ARG A 185 16.91 11.23 -7.45
#